data_53290d8c31f4caab789d9798942055e9
#
_entry.id   53290d8c31f4caab789d9798942055e9
#
_cell.length_a   1.000
_cell.length_b   1.000
_cell.length_c   1.000
_cell.angle_alpha   90.00
_cell.angle_beta   90.00
_cell.angle_gamma   90.00
#
_symmetry.space_group_name_H-M   'P 1'
#
loop_
_entity.id
_entity.type
_entity.pdbx_description
1 polymer ?
#
loop_
_entity_poly.entity_id
_entity_poly.type
_entity_poly.pdbx_seq_one_letter_code
_entity_poly.pdbx_strand_id
1 'polypeptide(L)'
;EIAAELIQQSRKKNGLVGIHHSENEHEEMQAIIDLKPDFLVHMCHATDDDLRAVKAAGISIVVCPRSNSYFGNLPPLSKMLELRIDVGFGTDNGMLCTANMLDEIRFIRQEFDSIDLQQILTIACFGLDDMFNKDGTSTYSNLDQSGWVLLSRAAEDNFESVFSPNAEILGVRWRN
;
A
#
# COMPACT_ATOMS: atom_id res chain seq x y z
N GLU A 1 -4.59 -10.74 24.83
CA GLU A 1 -4.32 -12.18 25.02
C GLU A 1 -4.67 -12.97 23.76
N ILE A 2 -5.93 -12.95 23.29
CA ILE A 2 -6.36 -13.67 22.08
C ILE A 2 -5.59 -13.25 20.81
N ALA A 3 -5.38 -11.96 20.58
CA ALA A 3 -4.62 -11.48 19.44
C ALA A 3 -3.19 -12.03 19.40
N ALA A 4 -2.50 -12.04 20.55
CA ALA A 4 -1.14 -12.58 20.66
C ALA A 4 -1.08 -14.09 20.34
N GLU A 5 -2.10 -14.85 20.76
CA GLU A 5 -2.20 -16.28 20.45
C GLU A 5 -2.41 -16.52 18.96
N LEU A 6 -3.30 -15.76 18.31
CA LEU A 6 -3.54 -15.85 16.87
C LEU A 6 -2.29 -15.49 16.05
N ILE A 7 -1.58 -14.45 16.45
CA ILE A 7 -0.31 -14.05 15.84
C ILE A 7 0.72 -15.18 15.96
N GLN A 8 0.86 -15.77 17.16
CA GLN A 8 1.78 -16.88 17.37
C GLN A 8 1.42 -18.10 16.49
N GLN A 9 0.13 -18.39 16.32
CA GLN A 9 -0.31 -19.48 15.46
C GLN A 9 0.01 -19.19 13.99
N SER A 10 -0.18 -17.94 13.52
CA SER A 10 0.18 -17.50 12.17
C SER A 10 1.69 -17.66 11.93
N ARG A 11 2.52 -17.19 12.86
CA ARG A 11 3.98 -17.30 12.79
C ARG A 11 4.48 -18.74 12.69
N LYS A 12 3.86 -19.68 13.42
CA LYS A 12 4.19 -21.11 13.30
C LYS A 12 3.97 -21.69 11.91
N LYS A 13 3.15 -21.02 11.09
CA LYS A 13 2.83 -21.40 9.70
C LYS A 13 3.53 -20.51 8.67
N ASN A 14 4.50 -19.70 9.08
CA ASN A 14 5.15 -18.67 8.27
C ASN A 14 4.15 -17.65 7.67
N GLY A 15 3.03 -17.43 8.36
CA GLY A 15 2.02 -16.47 7.94
C GLY A 15 2.40 -15.03 8.27
N LEU A 16 2.01 -14.11 7.40
CA LEU A 16 2.10 -12.68 7.64
C LEU A 16 0.98 -12.21 8.58
N VAL A 17 1.26 -11.13 9.32
CA VAL A 17 0.33 -10.51 10.25
C VAL A 17 0.15 -9.06 9.86
N GLY A 18 -1.04 -8.73 9.36
CA GLY A 18 -1.48 -7.36 9.11
C GLY A 18 -2.52 -6.93 10.15
N ILE A 19 -2.49 -5.68 10.57
CA ILE A 19 -3.42 -5.12 11.54
C ILE A 19 -3.99 -3.82 10.99
N HIS A 20 -5.33 -3.69 10.97
CA HIS A 20 -6.01 -2.41 10.73
C HIS A 20 -5.81 -1.52 11.94
N HIS A 21 -5.39 -0.28 11.73
CA HIS A 21 -5.06 0.63 12.83
C HIS A 21 -5.29 2.09 12.45
N SER A 22 -5.78 2.86 13.41
CA SER A 22 -6.03 4.30 13.28
C SER A 22 -6.79 4.68 11.98
N GLU A 23 -7.80 3.89 11.62
CA GLU A 23 -8.60 4.11 10.42
C GLU A 23 -9.61 5.24 10.59
N ASN A 24 -10.45 5.15 11.63
CA ASN A 24 -11.56 6.07 11.88
C ASN A 24 -11.26 7.07 13.00
N GLU A 25 -10.36 6.73 13.89
CA GLU A 25 -9.89 7.56 14.99
C GLU A 25 -8.45 7.17 15.36
N HIS A 26 -7.78 8.01 16.16
CA HIS A 26 -6.45 7.68 16.67
C HIS A 26 -6.53 6.54 17.67
N GLU A 27 -5.64 5.56 17.52
CA GLU A 27 -5.50 4.41 18.40
C GLU A 27 -4.07 4.35 18.99
N GLU A 28 -3.93 3.74 20.18
CA GLU A 28 -2.66 3.65 20.88
C GLU A 28 -1.66 2.73 20.16
N MET A 29 -0.52 3.28 19.79
CA MET A 29 0.45 2.61 18.92
C MET A 29 1.32 1.58 19.63
N GLN A 30 1.71 1.82 20.89
CA GLN A 30 2.69 0.97 21.57
C GLN A 30 2.23 -0.48 21.69
N ALA A 31 0.96 -0.70 22.05
CA ALA A 31 0.40 -2.04 22.17
C ALA A 31 0.41 -2.83 20.85
N ILE A 32 0.30 -2.12 19.72
CA ILE A 32 0.35 -2.71 18.39
C ILE A 32 1.78 -3.05 17.99
N ILE A 33 2.73 -2.16 18.27
CA ILE A 33 4.16 -2.41 18.03
C ILE A 33 4.65 -3.63 18.80
N ASP A 34 4.19 -3.82 20.05
CA ASP A 34 4.55 -4.96 20.89
C ASP A 34 4.07 -6.31 20.30
N LEU A 35 3.01 -6.30 19.48
CA LEU A 35 2.53 -7.46 18.75
C LEU A 35 3.42 -7.82 17.53
N LYS A 36 4.30 -6.92 17.12
CA LYS A 36 5.23 -7.08 15.99
C LYS A 36 4.52 -7.51 14.69
N PRO A 37 3.53 -6.76 14.20
CA PRO A 37 2.92 -7.04 12.92
C PRO A 37 3.95 -6.88 11.78
N ASP A 38 3.68 -7.50 10.63
CA ASP A 38 4.49 -7.28 9.42
C ASP A 38 4.12 -5.96 8.77
N PHE A 39 2.85 -5.60 8.81
CA PHE A 39 2.34 -4.35 8.28
C PHE A 39 1.09 -3.87 9.01
N LEU A 40 0.86 -2.56 8.95
CA LEU A 40 -0.39 -1.93 9.38
C LEU A 40 -1.20 -1.51 8.16
N VAL A 41 -2.51 -1.39 8.31
CA VAL A 41 -3.41 -0.94 7.24
C VAL A 41 -4.09 0.36 7.67
N HIS A 42 -4.32 1.27 6.71
CA HIS A 42 -4.95 2.59 6.82
C HIS A 42 -4.06 3.66 7.44
N MET A 43 -3.93 3.70 8.76
CA MET A 43 -3.15 4.72 9.49
C MET A 43 -3.59 6.16 9.23
N CYS A 44 -4.88 6.40 8.97
CA CYS A 44 -5.43 7.72 8.60
C CYS A 44 -5.27 8.75 9.72
N HIS A 45 -5.42 8.32 10.96
CA HIS A 45 -5.32 9.18 12.16
C HIS A 45 -4.00 9.02 12.91
N ALA A 46 -2.97 8.48 12.26
CA ALA A 46 -1.65 8.37 12.86
C ALA A 46 -1.00 9.75 13.05
N THR A 47 -0.43 9.96 14.22
CA THR A 47 0.39 11.14 14.53
C THR A 47 1.80 10.98 13.93
N ASP A 48 2.55 12.08 13.86
CA ASP A 48 3.96 12.05 13.48
C ASP A 48 4.82 11.14 14.38
N ASP A 49 4.48 11.06 15.66
CA ASP A 49 5.19 10.21 16.62
C ASP A 49 4.86 8.73 16.40
N ASP A 50 3.61 8.40 16.08
CA ASP A 50 3.22 7.06 15.68
C ASP A 50 3.99 6.60 14.44
N LEU A 51 4.06 7.45 13.42
CA LEU A 51 4.79 7.14 12.18
C LEU A 51 6.29 6.94 12.43
N ARG A 52 6.90 7.75 13.32
CA ARG A 52 8.29 7.54 13.73
C ARG A 52 8.48 6.22 14.48
N ALA A 53 7.54 5.86 15.35
CA ALA A 53 7.58 4.60 16.07
C ALA A 53 7.43 3.39 15.13
N VAL A 54 6.49 3.45 14.17
CA VAL A 54 6.30 2.45 13.10
C VAL A 54 7.59 2.29 12.30
N LYS A 55 8.22 3.41 11.87
CA LYS A 55 9.51 3.37 11.15
C LYS A 55 10.61 2.73 11.97
N ALA A 56 10.73 3.12 13.24
CA ALA A 56 11.76 2.57 14.14
C ALA A 56 11.57 1.07 14.39
N ALA A 57 10.31 0.60 14.39
CA ALA A 57 9.97 -0.82 14.53
C ALA A 57 10.14 -1.61 13.22
N GLY A 58 10.40 -0.96 12.08
CA GLY A 58 10.53 -1.61 10.77
C GLY A 58 9.22 -2.21 10.26
N ILE A 59 8.08 -1.65 10.68
CA ILE A 59 6.75 -2.07 10.25
C ILE A 59 6.38 -1.31 8.98
N SER A 60 5.85 -2.01 7.99
CA SER A 60 5.37 -1.43 6.74
C SER A 60 3.91 -0.94 6.86
N ILE A 61 3.46 -0.10 5.92
CA ILE A 61 2.07 0.40 5.93
C ILE A 61 1.41 0.14 4.57
N VAL A 62 0.21 -0.42 4.57
CA VAL A 62 -0.67 -0.49 3.39
C VAL A 62 -1.72 0.61 3.52
N VAL A 63 -1.77 1.52 2.57
CA VAL A 63 -2.78 2.58 2.54
C VAL A 63 -3.82 2.30 1.46
N CYS A 64 -5.08 2.68 1.75
CA CYS A 64 -6.23 2.49 0.87
C CYS A 64 -6.95 3.83 0.66
N PRO A 65 -6.32 4.83 0.02
CA PRO A 65 -6.81 6.22 0.02
C PRO A 65 -8.22 6.41 -0.50
N ARG A 66 -8.65 5.69 -1.56
CA ARG A 66 -10.02 5.80 -2.08
C ARG A 66 -11.06 5.32 -1.08
N SER A 67 -10.82 4.17 -0.46
CA SER A 67 -11.71 3.64 0.57
C SER A 67 -11.77 4.59 1.76
N ASN A 68 -10.64 5.07 2.23
CA ASN A 68 -10.56 5.98 3.36
C ASN A 68 -11.25 7.33 3.07
N SER A 69 -11.12 7.86 1.86
CA SER A 69 -11.76 9.12 1.46
C SER A 69 -13.29 9.04 1.49
N TYR A 70 -13.86 7.87 1.29
CA TYR A 70 -15.30 7.66 1.38
C TYR A 70 -15.84 8.00 2.79
N PHE A 71 -15.02 7.80 3.82
CA PHE A 71 -15.33 8.17 5.21
C PHE A 71 -14.80 9.55 5.60
N GLY A 72 -14.28 10.32 4.64
CA GLY A 72 -13.73 11.65 4.87
C GLY A 72 -12.31 11.66 5.47
N ASN A 73 -11.63 10.53 5.48
CA ASN A 73 -10.29 10.36 6.01
C ASN A 73 -9.28 10.14 4.88
N LEU A 74 -8.06 10.63 5.07
CA LEU A 74 -6.93 10.33 4.19
C LEU A 74 -5.70 9.98 5.04
N PRO A 75 -4.93 8.97 4.65
CA PRO A 75 -3.69 8.64 5.33
C PRO A 75 -2.66 9.76 5.10
N PRO A 76 -1.79 10.06 6.08
CA PRO A 76 -0.71 11.05 5.93
C PRO A 76 0.42 10.52 5.03
N LEU A 77 0.08 10.15 3.79
CA LEU A 77 0.96 9.45 2.85
C LEU A 77 2.26 10.21 2.58
N SER A 78 2.19 11.53 2.36
CA SER A 78 3.38 12.35 2.14
C SER A 78 4.36 12.26 3.32
N LYS A 79 3.84 12.23 4.55
CA LYS A 79 4.66 12.09 5.76
C LYS A 79 5.27 10.70 5.91
N MET A 80 4.52 9.66 5.56
CA MET A 80 5.04 8.28 5.54
C MET A 80 6.24 8.17 4.60
N LEU A 81 6.15 8.76 3.40
CA LEU A 81 7.21 8.76 2.41
C LEU A 81 8.42 9.61 2.82
N GLU A 82 8.18 10.79 3.44
CA GLU A 82 9.23 11.61 4.02
C GLU A 82 10.06 10.83 5.05
N LEU A 83 9.38 10.07 5.91
CA LEU A 83 10.01 9.21 6.92
C LEU A 83 10.61 7.92 6.34
N ARG A 84 10.47 7.70 5.03
CA ARG A 84 10.94 6.49 4.34
C ARG A 84 10.36 5.21 4.96
N ILE A 85 9.08 5.23 5.30
CA ILE A 85 8.34 4.03 5.68
C ILE A 85 8.07 3.24 4.40
N ASP A 86 8.18 1.93 4.45
CA ASP A 86 7.81 1.07 3.33
C ASP A 86 6.29 1.06 3.19
N VAL A 87 5.80 1.63 2.08
CA VAL A 87 4.37 1.82 1.80
C VAL A 87 3.94 0.96 0.61
N GLY A 88 2.79 0.33 0.74
CA GLY A 88 2.06 -0.32 -0.36
C GLY A 88 0.67 0.27 -0.53
N PHE A 89 0.09 0.12 -1.72
CA PHE A 89 -1.28 0.54 -2.01
C PHE A 89 -2.23 -0.65 -2.04
N GLY A 90 -3.42 -0.47 -1.48
CA GLY A 90 -4.52 -1.41 -1.51
C GLY A 90 -5.82 -0.74 -1.93
N THR A 91 -6.77 -1.50 -2.46
CA THR A 91 -8.09 -1.01 -2.86
C THR A 91 -9.15 -1.20 -1.77
N ASP A 92 -8.82 -1.95 -0.73
CA ASP A 92 -9.69 -2.29 0.39
C ASP A 92 -11.03 -2.94 -0.06
N ASN A 93 -12.13 -2.53 0.54
CA ASN A 93 -13.43 -3.16 0.43
C ASN A 93 -14.10 -2.91 -0.93
N GLY A 94 -14.30 -3.99 -1.68
CA GLY A 94 -14.95 -3.96 -3.00
C GLY A 94 -16.42 -3.51 -3.00
N MET A 95 -17.06 -3.35 -1.82
CA MET A 95 -18.40 -2.75 -1.71
C MET A 95 -18.36 -1.22 -1.76
N LEU A 96 -17.25 -0.61 -1.36
CA LEU A 96 -17.07 0.85 -1.35
C LEU A 96 -16.44 1.34 -2.65
N CYS A 97 -15.43 0.65 -3.10
CA CYS A 97 -14.63 1.02 -4.28
C CYS A 97 -14.42 -0.20 -5.16
N THR A 98 -14.38 0.01 -6.48
CA THR A 98 -13.96 -1.05 -7.39
C THR A 98 -12.55 -1.52 -7.05
N ALA A 99 -12.31 -2.83 -7.03
CA ALA A 99 -10.98 -3.40 -6.83
C ALA A 99 -10.10 -3.19 -8.08
N ASN A 100 -9.77 -1.93 -8.35
CA ASN A 100 -9.03 -1.49 -9.53
C ASN A 100 -7.87 -0.58 -9.11
N MET A 101 -6.65 -1.08 -9.22
CA MET A 101 -5.44 -0.34 -8.85
C MET A 101 -5.20 0.91 -9.71
N LEU A 102 -5.64 0.92 -10.98
CA LEU A 102 -5.52 2.14 -11.81
C LEU A 102 -6.35 3.30 -11.25
N ASP A 103 -7.55 3.00 -10.73
CA ASP A 103 -8.40 4.02 -10.12
C ASP A 103 -7.79 4.50 -8.79
N GLU A 104 -7.12 3.62 -8.05
CA GLU A 104 -6.38 3.98 -6.83
C GLU A 104 -5.22 4.94 -7.16
N ILE A 105 -4.41 4.60 -8.16
CA ILE A 105 -3.29 5.42 -8.60
C ILE A 105 -3.77 6.81 -9.08
N ARG A 106 -4.86 6.86 -9.85
CA ARG A 106 -5.47 8.13 -10.31
C ARG A 106 -5.91 8.99 -9.15
N PHE A 107 -6.58 8.37 -8.18
CA PHE A 107 -7.03 9.05 -6.97
C PHE A 107 -5.84 9.61 -6.17
N ILE A 108 -4.82 8.79 -5.94
CA ILE A 108 -3.60 9.22 -5.24
C ILE A 108 -2.94 10.40 -5.96
N ARG A 109 -2.86 10.35 -7.29
CA ARG A 109 -2.30 11.45 -8.09
C ARG A 109 -3.08 12.76 -7.95
N GLN A 110 -4.40 12.69 -7.76
CA GLN A 110 -5.28 13.85 -7.60
C GLN A 110 -5.22 14.44 -6.20
N GLU A 111 -5.15 13.59 -5.17
CA GLU A 111 -5.23 14.02 -3.77
C GLU A 111 -3.86 14.39 -3.16
N PHE A 112 -2.77 13.88 -3.74
CA PHE A 112 -1.42 14.04 -3.20
C PHE A 112 -0.48 14.68 -4.24
N ASP A 113 -0.73 15.93 -4.60
CA ASP A 113 0.01 16.70 -5.61
C ASP A 113 1.53 16.74 -5.40
N SER A 114 1.97 16.65 -4.13
CA SER A 114 3.38 16.72 -3.76
C SER A 114 4.16 15.43 -4.03
N ILE A 115 3.46 14.33 -4.32
CA ILE A 115 4.11 13.03 -4.53
C ILE A 115 4.44 12.88 -6.02
N ASP A 116 5.70 12.59 -6.29
CA ASP A 116 6.17 12.36 -7.65
C ASP A 116 5.47 11.16 -8.30
N LEU A 117 5.10 11.32 -9.57
CA LEU A 117 4.41 10.33 -10.36
C LEU A 117 5.15 9.00 -10.44
N GLN A 118 6.46 9.06 -10.64
CA GLN A 118 7.28 7.85 -10.69
C GLN A 118 7.25 7.12 -9.35
N GLN A 119 7.22 7.85 -8.24
CA GLN A 119 7.11 7.28 -6.90
C GLN A 119 5.76 6.58 -6.70
N ILE A 120 4.65 7.19 -7.13
CA ILE A 120 3.32 6.56 -7.08
C ILE A 120 3.32 5.24 -7.85
N LEU A 121 3.82 5.24 -9.08
CA LEU A 121 3.89 4.03 -9.90
C LEU A 121 4.81 2.96 -9.30
N THR A 122 5.94 3.37 -8.74
CA THR A 122 6.86 2.46 -8.07
C THR A 122 6.18 1.76 -6.89
N ILE A 123 5.48 2.50 -6.04
CA ILE A 123 4.74 1.93 -4.91
C ILE A 123 3.61 1.00 -5.39
N ALA A 124 2.85 1.43 -6.39
CA ALA A 124 1.74 0.63 -6.92
C ALA A 124 2.17 -0.70 -7.54
N CYS A 125 3.33 -0.71 -8.19
CA CYS A 125 3.85 -1.91 -8.84
C CYS A 125 4.65 -2.79 -7.87
N PHE A 126 5.28 -2.19 -6.86
CA PHE A 126 6.38 -2.84 -6.17
C PHE A 126 6.32 -2.73 -4.64
N GLY A 127 5.56 -1.80 -4.09
CA GLY A 127 5.54 -1.56 -2.66
C GLY A 127 5.15 -2.79 -1.82
N LEU A 128 4.23 -3.63 -2.31
CA LEU A 128 3.83 -4.85 -1.60
C LEU A 128 4.89 -5.96 -1.70
N ASP A 129 5.63 -6.03 -2.82
CA ASP A 129 6.67 -7.04 -2.99
C ASP A 129 7.82 -6.80 -1.99
N ASP A 130 8.27 -5.57 -1.87
CA ASP A 130 9.31 -5.18 -0.92
C ASP A 130 8.90 -5.46 0.54
N MET A 131 7.61 -5.33 0.85
CA MET A 131 7.07 -5.63 2.17
C MET A 131 7.09 -7.11 2.51
N PHE A 132 6.78 -7.97 1.54
CA PHE A 132 6.55 -9.40 1.78
C PHE A 132 7.80 -10.25 1.55
N ASN A 133 8.80 -9.75 0.83
CA ASN A 133 10.05 -10.42 0.50
C ASN A 133 11.24 -9.87 1.29
N LYS A 134 11.10 -9.71 2.60
CA LYS A 134 12.16 -9.19 3.51
C LYS A 134 13.43 -10.04 3.57
N ASP A 135 13.41 -11.26 3.04
CA ASP A 135 14.55 -12.18 2.98
C ASP A 135 15.49 -11.91 1.79
N GLY A 136 15.26 -10.84 1.03
CA GLY A 136 16.08 -10.46 -0.12
C GLY A 136 15.85 -11.29 -1.37
N THR A 137 14.84 -12.16 -1.37
CA THR A 137 14.38 -12.89 -2.55
C THR A 137 13.42 -12.04 -3.39
N SER A 138 13.65 -10.71 -3.45
CA SER A 138 12.84 -9.81 -4.26
C SER A 138 12.61 -10.40 -5.64
N THR A 139 11.36 -10.56 -6.02
CA THR A 139 10.95 -11.01 -7.36
C THR A 139 11.46 -10.11 -8.49
N TYR A 140 11.99 -8.92 -8.13
CA TYR A 140 12.63 -7.98 -9.08
C TYR A 140 13.96 -8.47 -9.66
N SER A 141 14.67 -9.34 -8.97
CA SER A 141 15.89 -9.94 -9.53
C SER A 141 15.59 -10.83 -10.74
N ASN A 142 14.32 -11.19 -10.94
CA ASN A 142 13.85 -11.99 -12.07
C ASN A 142 12.72 -11.26 -12.81
N LEU A 143 13.06 -10.24 -13.61
CA LEU A 143 12.15 -9.63 -14.60
C LEU A 143 11.45 -10.68 -15.50
N ASP A 144 11.99 -11.90 -15.56
CA ASP A 144 11.41 -13.03 -16.27
C ASP A 144 10.12 -13.57 -15.64
N GLN A 145 9.83 -13.25 -14.37
CA GLN A 145 8.60 -13.67 -13.67
C GLN A 145 7.59 -12.53 -13.52
N SER A 146 7.93 -11.32 -13.96
CA SER A 146 7.02 -10.17 -13.87
C SER A 146 5.84 -10.33 -14.83
N GLY A 147 4.65 -9.99 -14.34
CA GLY A 147 3.48 -9.80 -15.18
C GLY A 147 3.53 -8.45 -15.92
N TRP A 148 2.73 -8.31 -16.94
CA TRP A 148 2.56 -7.03 -17.64
C TRP A 148 1.10 -6.66 -17.65
N VAL A 149 0.84 -5.37 -17.61
CA VAL A 149 -0.48 -4.81 -17.84
C VAL A 149 -0.41 -4.01 -19.13
N LEU A 150 -1.23 -4.39 -20.11
CA LEU A 150 -1.38 -3.63 -21.35
C LEU A 150 -2.52 -2.62 -21.15
N LEU A 151 -2.21 -1.35 -21.27
CA LEU A 151 -3.19 -0.26 -21.21
C LEU A 151 -3.56 0.22 -22.62
N SER A 152 -4.80 0.71 -22.78
CA SER A 152 -5.18 1.47 -23.98
C SER A 152 -4.33 2.73 -24.05
N ARG A 153 -3.92 3.09 -25.26
CA ARG A 153 -3.18 4.32 -25.50
C ARG A 153 -4.07 5.53 -25.27
N ALA A 154 -3.71 6.40 -24.35
CA ALA A 154 -4.21 7.76 -24.35
C ALA A 154 -3.48 8.59 -25.43
N ALA A 155 -4.04 9.71 -25.85
CA ALA A 155 -3.59 10.47 -27.03
C ALA A 155 -2.13 10.96 -26.97
N GLU A 156 -1.47 10.88 -25.82
CA GLU A 156 -0.10 11.34 -25.61
C GLU A 156 0.79 10.20 -25.08
N ASP A 157 1.96 10.01 -25.70
CA ASP A 157 2.95 9.00 -25.35
C ASP A 157 3.80 9.45 -24.16
N ASN A 158 3.19 9.56 -22.97
CA ASN A 158 3.91 9.88 -21.74
C ASN A 158 3.37 9.09 -20.55
N PHE A 159 4.11 9.08 -19.46
CA PHE A 159 3.70 8.43 -18.20
C PHE A 159 2.37 8.97 -17.66
N GLU A 160 2.06 10.23 -17.91
CA GLU A 160 0.80 10.87 -17.55
C GLU A 160 -0.42 10.17 -18.16
N SER A 161 -0.25 9.48 -19.30
CA SER A 161 -1.32 8.76 -19.97
C SER A 161 -1.92 7.63 -19.13
N VAL A 162 -1.16 7.04 -18.21
CA VAL A 162 -1.63 6.00 -17.27
C VAL A 162 -2.72 6.55 -16.34
N PHE A 163 -2.65 7.86 -16.04
CA PHE A 163 -3.59 8.56 -15.18
C PHE A 163 -4.80 9.10 -15.92
N SER A 164 -4.82 8.99 -17.24
CA SER A 164 -5.99 9.38 -18.02
C SER A 164 -7.21 8.57 -17.58
N PRO A 165 -8.37 9.21 -17.34
CA PRO A 165 -9.62 8.51 -17.05
C PRO A 165 -10.07 7.57 -18.19
N ASN A 166 -9.52 7.77 -19.39
CA ASN A 166 -9.81 6.96 -20.58
C ASN A 166 -8.82 5.81 -20.80
N ALA A 167 -7.79 5.66 -19.96
CA ALA A 167 -6.90 4.51 -20.03
C ALA A 167 -7.61 3.28 -19.49
N GLU A 168 -7.72 2.25 -20.32
CA GLU A 168 -8.37 0.99 -19.98
C GLU A 168 -7.35 -0.15 -19.97
N ILE A 169 -7.55 -1.14 -19.11
CA ILE A 169 -6.77 -2.37 -19.15
C ILE A 169 -7.24 -3.20 -20.33
N LEU A 170 -6.37 -3.35 -21.34
CA LEU A 170 -6.63 -4.17 -22.54
C LEU A 170 -6.24 -5.63 -22.30
N GLY A 171 -5.35 -5.91 -21.39
CA GLY A 171 -4.92 -7.26 -21.07
C GLY A 171 -3.93 -7.31 -19.94
N VAL A 172 -3.88 -8.46 -19.29
CA VAL A 172 -2.87 -8.80 -18.28
C VAL A 172 -2.24 -10.11 -18.72
N ARG A 173 -0.91 -10.17 -18.71
CA ARG A 173 -0.18 -11.39 -19.02
C ARG A 173 0.79 -11.70 -17.91
N TRP A 174 0.67 -12.89 -17.35
CA TRP A 174 1.66 -13.48 -16.46
C TRP A 174 2.61 -14.34 -17.28
N ARG A 175 3.89 -14.24 -17.04
CA ARG A 175 4.83 -15.27 -17.54
C ARG A 175 4.71 -16.47 -16.62
N ASN A 176 4.45 -17.62 -17.21
CA ASN A 176 4.51 -18.93 -16.54
C ASN A 176 5.97 -19.34 -16.35
#